data_b1aabe9068f87eea7091afe9b24b7af9
#
_entry.id   b1aabe9068f87eea7091afe9b24b7af9
#
_cell.length_a   1.000
_cell.length_b   1.000
_cell.length_c   1.000
_cell.angle_alpha   90.00
_cell.angle_beta   90.00
_cell.angle_gamma   90.00
#
_symmetry.space_group_name_H-M   'P 1'
#
loop_
_entity.id
_entity.type
_entity.pdbx_description
1 polymer ?
#
loop_
_entity_poly.entity_id
_entity_poly.type
_entity_poly.pdbx_seq_one_letter_code
_entity_poly.pdbx_strand_id
1 'polypeptide(L)'
;MAKKQNFIHGAAILTVGVIIMKLLGFIYKIPLGNILGDEGYSMFTSAYSIYFIFFTLATAGLPVALSRLIAEADANGRAKQEEKTFRVALATFAVIGVIFALILFLFPEWLAAKYLENPDAALSIKAMAPSILLVCLVSAYRGYCQGNGNMIPTTVDEVLEVLFKVISGLILASCLLKAGFGKPVGSAGAILGVSIGSVI
;
A
#
# COMPACT_ATOMS: atom_id res chain seq x y z
N MET A 1 6.48 -16.66 -23.34
CA MET A 1 7.69 -15.91 -22.92
C MET A 1 7.40 -14.42 -23.07
N ALA A 2 7.27 -13.69 -21.97
CA ALA A 2 7.11 -12.23 -22.02
C ALA A 2 8.42 -11.63 -22.56
N LYS A 3 8.29 -10.70 -23.54
CA LYS A 3 9.42 -10.06 -24.19
C LYS A 3 10.16 -9.23 -23.13
N LYS A 4 11.42 -9.56 -22.81
CA LYS A 4 12.25 -8.75 -21.89
C LYS A 4 12.25 -7.30 -22.37
N GLN A 5 11.80 -6.40 -21.50
CA GLN A 5 11.78 -4.97 -21.80
C GLN A 5 13.22 -4.43 -21.73
N ASN A 6 13.56 -3.50 -22.62
CA ASN A 6 14.79 -2.72 -22.47
C ASN A 6 14.72 -1.97 -21.13
N PHE A 7 15.81 -1.99 -20.35
CA PHE A 7 15.90 -1.36 -19.03
C PHE A 7 15.41 0.10 -19.02
N ILE A 8 15.80 0.88 -20.04
CA ILE A 8 15.37 2.29 -20.18
C ILE A 8 13.86 2.40 -20.36
N HIS A 9 13.26 1.50 -21.14
CA HIS A 9 11.81 1.50 -21.37
C HIS A 9 11.05 1.13 -20.09
N GLY A 10 11.53 0.14 -19.34
CA GLY A 10 10.94 -0.23 -18.04
C GLY A 10 11.02 0.91 -17.01
N ALA A 11 12.17 1.59 -16.92
CA ALA A 11 12.35 2.75 -16.04
C ALA A 11 11.44 3.91 -16.43
N ALA A 12 11.25 4.18 -17.73
CA ALA A 12 10.33 5.21 -18.21
C ALA A 12 8.88 4.91 -17.81
N ILE A 13 8.42 3.65 -17.96
CA ILE A 13 7.07 3.21 -17.56
C ILE A 13 6.84 3.45 -16.07
N LEU A 14 7.77 3.02 -15.21
CA LEU A 14 7.68 3.25 -13.77
C LEU A 14 7.62 4.75 -13.43
N THR A 15 8.45 5.56 -14.08
CA THR A 15 8.48 7.02 -13.86
C THR A 15 7.13 7.67 -14.19
N VAL A 16 6.56 7.32 -15.35
CA VAL A 16 5.23 7.81 -15.75
C VAL A 16 4.17 7.36 -14.76
N GLY A 17 4.20 6.10 -14.33
CA GLY A 17 3.30 5.59 -13.29
C GLY A 17 3.39 6.39 -11.99
N VAL A 18 4.59 6.65 -11.50
CA VAL A 18 4.80 7.47 -10.28
C VAL A 18 4.24 8.88 -10.42
N ILE A 19 4.39 9.53 -11.59
CA ILE A 19 3.83 10.86 -11.84
C ILE A 19 2.30 10.81 -11.77
N ILE A 20 1.67 9.83 -12.43
CA ILE A 20 0.21 9.64 -12.41
C ILE A 20 -0.29 9.43 -10.99
N MET A 21 0.37 8.55 -10.22
CA MET A 21 0.01 8.28 -8.82
C MET A 21 0.10 9.52 -7.93
N LYS A 22 1.14 10.34 -8.10
CA LYS A 22 1.29 11.59 -7.35
C LYS A 22 0.20 12.60 -7.69
N LEU A 23 -0.16 12.72 -8.97
CA LEU A 23 -1.27 13.59 -9.41
C LEU A 23 -2.61 13.12 -8.84
N LEU A 24 -2.91 11.82 -8.91
CA LEU A 24 -4.12 11.23 -8.31
C LEU A 24 -4.17 11.46 -6.80
N GLY A 25 -3.05 11.24 -6.11
CA GLY A 25 -2.94 11.47 -4.66
C GLY A 25 -3.14 12.94 -4.28
N PHE A 26 -2.67 13.89 -5.10
CA PHE A 26 -2.91 15.31 -4.90
C PHE A 26 -4.39 15.67 -5.09
N ILE A 27 -4.99 15.21 -6.18
CA ILE A 27 -6.42 15.41 -6.48
C ILE A 27 -7.30 14.82 -5.37
N TYR A 28 -6.91 13.69 -4.78
CA TYR A 28 -7.65 13.04 -3.69
C TYR A 28 -7.74 13.89 -2.41
N LYS A 29 -6.66 14.61 -2.07
CA LYS A 29 -6.56 15.35 -0.80
C LYS A 29 -7.59 16.47 -0.68
N ILE A 30 -7.89 17.18 -1.78
CA ILE A 30 -8.80 18.33 -1.78
C ILE A 30 -10.24 17.90 -1.44
N PRO A 31 -10.90 16.98 -2.18
CA PRO A 31 -12.25 16.56 -1.84
C PRO A 31 -12.32 15.82 -0.50
N LEU A 32 -11.27 15.05 -0.13
CA LEU A 32 -11.25 14.37 1.16
C LEU A 32 -11.25 15.35 2.32
N GLY A 33 -10.45 16.42 2.26
CA GLY A 33 -10.43 17.48 3.26
C GLY A 33 -11.78 18.18 3.39
N ASN A 34 -12.44 18.47 2.27
CA ASN A 34 -13.77 19.09 2.28
C ASN A 34 -14.86 18.16 2.86
N ILE A 35 -14.76 16.86 2.65
CA ILE A 35 -15.73 15.87 3.16
C ILE A 35 -15.53 15.62 4.66
N LEU A 36 -14.29 15.41 5.10
CA LEU A 36 -13.98 15.09 6.50
C LEU A 36 -13.94 16.30 7.42
N GLY A 37 -13.72 17.51 6.86
CA GLY A 37 -13.40 18.71 7.63
C GLY A 37 -12.05 18.60 8.34
N ASP A 38 -11.64 19.66 9.03
CA ASP A 38 -10.29 19.78 9.61
C ASP A 38 -9.98 18.68 10.63
N GLU A 39 -10.90 18.38 11.54
CA GLU A 39 -10.71 17.31 12.54
C GLU A 39 -10.60 15.91 11.90
N GLY A 40 -11.56 15.53 11.04
CA GLY A 40 -11.57 14.22 10.41
C GLY A 40 -10.35 14.04 9.49
N TYR A 41 -9.94 15.09 8.80
CA TYR A 41 -8.74 15.08 7.97
C TYR A 41 -7.46 14.98 8.80
N SER A 42 -7.42 15.61 9.98
CA SER A 42 -6.31 15.45 10.93
C SER A 42 -6.18 14.00 11.41
N MET A 43 -7.30 13.35 11.79
CA MET A 43 -7.32 11.92 12.17
C MET A 43 -6.83 11.02 11.05
N PHE A 44 -7.29 11.28 9.82
CA PHE A 44 -6.85 10.56 8.62
C PHE A 44 -5.34 10.70 8.38
N THR A 45 -4.81 11.93 8.40
CA THR A 45 -3.40 12.21 8.14
C THR A 45 -2.49 11.64 9.23
N SER A 46 -2.92 11.71 10.46
CA SER A 46 -2.21 11.14 11.62
C SER A 46 -2.09 9.62 11.47
N ALA A 47 -3.20 8.93 11.24
CA ALA A 47 -3.19 7.48 11.03
C ALA A 47 -2.36 7.09 9.79
N TYR A 48 -2.48 7.86 8.70
CA TYR A 48 -1.73 7.63 7.46
C TYR A 48 -0.21 7.78 7.66
N SER A 49 0.23 8.65 8.59
CA SER A 49 1.65 8.81 8.92
C SER A 49 2.23 7.56 9.57
N ILE A 50 1.50 6.92 10.49
CA ILE A 50 1.89 5.63 11.08
C ILE A 50 1.92 4.55 9.99
N TYR A 51 0.85 4.44 9.20
CA TYR A 51 0.81 3.48 8.09
C TYR A 51 2.02 3.63 7.17
N PHE A 52 2.41 4.88 6.83
CA PHE A 52 3.53 5.15 5.93
C PHE A 52 4.86 4.63 6.47
N ILE A 53 5.07 4.62 7.78
CA ILE A 53 6.26 4.02 8.41
C ILE A 53 6.30 2.51 8.14
N PHE A 54 5.22 1.80 8.44
CA PHE A 54 5.14 0.35 8.21
C PHE A 54 5.19 0.01 6.71
N PHE A 55 4.51 0.80 5.88
CA PHE A 55 4.56 0.70 4.43
C PHE A 55 6.00 0.82 3.90
N THR A 56 6.73 1.82 4.35
CA THR A 56 8.12 2.05 3.93
C THR A 56 9.01 0.88 4.35
N LEU A 57 8.88 0.39 5.59
CA LEU A 57 9.63 -0.78 6.06
C LEU A 57 9.32 -2.03 5.22
N ALA A 58 8.07 -2.23 4.82
CA ALA A 58 7.64 -3.37 4.01
C ALA A 58 8.12 -3.29 2.55
N THR A 59 8.22 -2.07 1.99
CA THR A 59 8.43 -1.88 0.53
C THR A 59 9.82 -1.38 0.16
N ALA A 60 10.61 -0.81 1.07
CA ALA A 60 11.84 -0.10 0.73
C ALA A 60 13.00 -0.99 0.27
N GLY A 61 13.16 -2.19 0.82
CA GLY A 61 14.34 -3.01 0.52
C GLY A 61 14.05 -4.43 0.05
N LEU A 62 13.01 -5.04 0.61
CA LEU A 62 12.70 -6.45 0.37
C LEU A 62 12.33 -6.75 -1.10
N PRO A 63 11.46 -5.98 -1.79
CA PRO A 63 11.15 -6.22 -3.20
C PRO A 63 12.38 -6.05 -4.10
N VAL A 64 13.27 -5.10 -3.79
CA VAL A 64 14.51 -4.87 -4.54
C VAL A 64 15.46 -6.04 -4.39
N ALA A 65 15.62 -6.56 -3.16
CA ALA A 65 16.44 -7.76 -2.92
C ALA A 65 15.87 -8.97 -3.66
N LEU A 66 14.55 -9.18 -3.60
CA LEU A 66 13.88 -10.25 -4.32
C LEU A 66 14.08 -10.13 -5.84
N SER A 67 13.89 -8.93 -6.40
CA SER A 67 14.05 -8.72 -7.84
C SER A 67 15.46 -9.04 -8.34
N ARG A 68 16.50 -8.76 -7.54
CA ARG A 68 17.89 -9.15 -7.85
C ARG A 68 18.08 -10.65 -7.86
N LEU A 69 17.58 -11.36 -6.83
CA LEU A 69 17.70 -12.82 -6.73
C LEU A 69 16.95 -13.52 -7.86
N ILE A 70 15.79 -13.02 -8.25
CA ILE A 70 15.01 -13.55 -9.38
C ILE A 70 15.77 -13.30 -10.70
N ALA A 71 16.27 -12.08 -10.93
CA ALA A 71 17.03 -11.75 -12.13
C ALA A 71 18.30 -12.59 -12.27
N GLU A 72 18.98 -12.88 -11.16
CA GLU A 72 20.16 -13.75 -11.14
C GLU A 72 19.79 -15.20 -11.49
N ALA A 73 18.70 -15.73 -10.92
CA ALA A 73 18.22 -17.07 -11.18
C ALA A 73 17.78 -17.25 -12.66
N ASP A 74 17.05 -16.25 -13.19
CA ASP A 74 16.63 -16.23 -14.59
C ASP A 74 17.82 -16.13 -15.55
N ALA A 75 18.80 -15.27 -15.28
CA ALA A 75 20.02 -15.15 -16.10
C ALA A 75 20.83 -16.45 -16.17
N ASN A 76 20.81 -17.24 -15.10
CA ASN A 76 21.48 -18.54 -15.02
C ASN A 76 20.61 -19.71 -15.52
N GLY A 77 19.41 -19.48 -16.01
CA GLY A 77 18.48 -20.52 -16.49
C GLY A 77 17.96 -21.45 -15.38
N ARG A 78 18.00 -21.01 -14.12
CA ARG A 78 17.66 -21.82 -12.94
C ARG A 78 16.20 -21.64 -12.52
N ALA A 79 15.24 -22.02 -13.36
CA ALA A 79 13.80 -21.84 -13.11
C ALA A 79 13.31 -22.43 -11.76
N LYS A 80 13.85 -23.59 -11.33
CA LYS A 80 13.50 -24.18 -10.03
C LYS A 80 13.99 -23.33 -8.85
N GLN A 81 15.11 -22.65 -8.99
CA GLN A 81 15.66 -21.75 -7.97
C GLN A 81 14.84 -20.46 -7.91
N GLU A 82 14.43 -19.94 -9.05
CA GLU A 82 13.54 -18.78 -9.16
C GLU A 82 12.22 -19.02 -8.40
N GLU A 83 11.53 -20.14 -8.68
CA GLU A 83 10.29 -20.51 -8.01
C GLU A 83 10.47 -20.69 -6.50
N LYS A 84 11.55 -21.35 -6.08
CA LYS A 84 11.86 -21.54 -4.66
C LYS A 84 12.11 -20.21 -3.97
N THR A 85 12.89 -19.32 -4.58
CA THR A 85 13.18 -17.99 -4.06
C THR A 85 11.91 -17.16 -3.89
N PHE A 86 11.02 -17.18 -4.89
CA PHE A 86 9.75 -16.50 -4.83
C PHE A 86 8.85 -17.04 -3.70
N ARG A 87 8.72 -18.36 -3.55
CA ARG A 87 7.92 -18.96 -2.45
C ARG A 87 8.45 -18.60 -1.07
N VAL A 88 9.77 -18.64 -0.88
CA VAL A 88 10.40 -18.25 0.39
C VAL A 88 10.18 -16.76 0.66
N ALA A 89 10.36 -15.91 -0.35
CA ALA A 89 10.10 -14.48 -0.23
C ALA A 89 8.63 -14.21 0.12
N LEU A 90 7.68 -14.82 -0.58
CA LEU A 90 6.25 -14.68 -0.32
C LEU A 90 5.89 -15.06 1.13
N ALA A 91 6.43 -16.17 1.63
CA ALA A 91 6.25 -16.58 3.03
C ALA A 91 6.84 -15.55 4.02
N THR A 92 8.04 -15.02 3.73
CA THR A 92 8.69 -13.99 4.54
C THR A 92 7.87 -12.71 4.57
N PHE A 93 7.41 -12.23 3.40
CA PHE A 93 6.56 -11.04 3.31
C PHE A 93 5.22 -11.23 4.02
N ALA A 94 4.63 -12.44 3.92
CA ALA A 94 3.40 -12.77 4.65
C ALA A 94 3.61 -12.70 6.17
N VAL A 95 4.69 -13.27 6.69
CA VAL A 95 5.01 -13.22 8.13
C VAL A 95 5.22 -11.77 8.60
N ILE A 96 5.99 -10.98 7.87
CA ILE A 96 6.21 -9.56 8.19
C ILE A 96 4.89 -8.80 8.15
N GLY A 97 4.07 -9.02 7.11
CA GLY A 97 2.77 -8.39 6.96
C GLY A 97 1.81 -8.73 8.11
N VAL A 98 1.78 -10.00 8.54
CA VAL A 98 0.99 -10.43 9.70
C VAL A 98 1.47 -9.74 10.97
N ILE A 99 2.79 -9.69 11.22
CA ILE A 99 3.34 -9.01 12.39
C ILE A 99 2.94 -7.54 12.41
N PHE A 100 3.10 -6.82 11.29
CA PHE A 100 2.74 -5.41 11.19
C PHE A 100 1.23 -5.19 11.32
N ALA A 101 0.42 -6.04 10.70
CA ALA A 101 -1.04 -5.99 10.84
C ALA A 101 -1.48 -6.22 12.29
N LEU A 102 -0.86 -7.19 12.99
CA LEU A 102 -1.15 -7.45 14.39
C LEU A 102 -0.76 -6.26 15.28
N ILE A 103 0.37 -5.61 15.03
CA ILE A 103 0.78 -4.42 15.79
C ILE A 103 -0.26 -3.30 15.63
N LEU A 104 -0.69 -3.00 14.38
CA LEU A 104 -1.68 -1.97 14.10
C LEU A 104 -3.08 -2.32 14.64
N PHE A 105 -3.42 -3.61 14.72
CA PHE A 105 -4.72 -4.08 15.18
C PHE A 105 -4.82 -4.17 16.71
N LEU A 106 -3.74 -4.62 17.39
CA LEU A 106 -3.73 -4.84 18.83
C LEU A 106 -3.36 -3.58 19.64
N PHE A 107 -2.54 -2.69 19.06
CA PHE A 107 -2.03 -1.51 19.76
C PHE A 107 -2.41 -0.17 19.11
N PRO A 108 -3.62 -0.01 18.53
CA PRO A 108 -4.00 1.24 17.86
C PRO A 108 -4.11 2.40 18.83
N GLU A 109 -4.65 2.18 20.03
CA GLU A 109 -4.82 3.21 21.06
C GLU A 109 -3.46 3.70 21.59
N TRP A 110 -2.52 2.79 21.83
CA TRP A 110 -1.18 3.13 22.26
C TRP A 110 -0.42 3.93 21.19
N LEU A 111 -0.54 3.53 19.92
CA LEU A 111 0.05 4.24 18.80
C LEU A 111 -0.57 5.63 18.62
N ALA A 112 -1.89 5.75 18.74
CA ALA A 112 -2.61 7.01 18.63
C ALA A 112 -2.26 7.99 19.76
N ALA A 113 -2.24 7.50 21.00
CA ALA A 113 -1.98 8.35 22.18
C ALA A 113 -0.50 8.73 22.31
N LYS A 114 0.43 7.75 22.08
CA LYS A 114 1.86 7.94 22.34
C LYS A 114 2.60 8.68 21.23
N TYR A 115 2.26 8.41 19.97
CA TYR A 115 2.99 8.97 18.83
C TYR A 115 2.26 10.10 18.10
N LEU A 116 0.92 10.13 18.17
CA LEU A 116 0.13 11.10 17.41
C LEU A 116 -0.50 12.18 18.30
N GLU A 117 -0.49 11.96 19.62
CA GLU A 117 -1.22 12.82 20.59
C GLU A 117 -2.69 13.04 20.19
N ASN A 118 -3.25 12.10 19.41
CA ASN A 118 -4.61 12.13 18.86
C ASN A 118 -5.30 10.78 19.07
N PRO A 119 -5.91 10.54 20.24
CA PRO A 119 -6.55 9.25 20.57
C PRO A 119 -7.68 8.87 19.60
N ASP A 120 -8.36 9.84 18.99
CA ASP A 120 -9.47 9.62 18.06
C ASP A 120 -9.03 8.99 16.73
N ALA A 121 -7.72 9.04 16.44
CA ALA A 121 -7.13 8.36 15.27
C ALA A 121 -7.02 6.83 15.44
N ALA A 122 -7.25 6.28 16.64
CA ALA A 122 -7.08 4.85 16.91
C ALA A 122 -7.94 3.94 16.01
N LEU A 123 -9.20 4.33 15.76
CA LEU A 123 -10.08 3.60 14.87
C LEU A 123 -9.54 3.56 13.42
N SER A 124 -8.99 4.68 12.99
CA SER A 124 -8.35 4.83 11.68
C SER A 124 -7.10 3.95 11.54
N ILE A 125 -6.26 3.89 12.58
CA ILE A 125 -5.08 3.01 12.63
C ILE A 125 -5.50 1.53 12.54
N LYS A 126 -6.51 1.15 13.31
CA LYS A 126 -7.05 -0.22 13.30
C LYS A 126 -7.59 -0.62 11.91
N ALA A 127 -8.24 0.32 11.22
CA ALA A 127 -8.75 0.10 9.86
C ALA A 127 -7.64 -0.10 8.82
N MET A 128 -6.39 0.32 9.11
CA MET A 128 -5.24 0.11 8.23
C MET A 128 -4.57 -1.27 8.36
N ALA A 129 -4.86 -2.02 9.42
CA ALA A 129 -4.21 -3.31 9.67
C ALA A 129 -4.31 -4.28 8.47
N PRO A 130 -5.48 -4.50 7.85
CA PRO A 130 -5.57 -5.39 6.69
C PRO A 130 -4.79 -4.87 5.47
N SER A 131 -4.70 -3.55 5.27
CA SER A 131 -3.98 -2.95 4.14
C SER A 131 -2.51 -3.31 4.16
N ILE A 132 -1.86 -3.26 5.33
CA ILE A 132 -0.40 -3.50 5.41
C ILE A 132 -0.04 -4.95 5.09
N LEU A 133 -0.91 -5.90 5.49
CA LEU A 133 -0.74 -7.30 5.12
C LEU A 133 -0.82 -7.48 3.59
N LEU A 134 -1.83 -6.89 2.96
CA LEU A 134 -2.04 -6.97 1.51
C LEU A 134 -0.87 -6.33 0.75
N VAL A 135 -0.43 -5.15 1.18
CA VAL A 135 0.73 -4.46 0.59
C VAL A 135 2.00 -5.31 0.68
N CYS A 136 2.25 -5.99 1.80
CA CYS A 136 3.39 -6.91 1.92
C CYS A 136 3.31 -8.03 0.87
N LEU A 137 2.15 -8.68 0.72
CA LEU A 137 1.96 -9.74 -0.27
C LEU A 137 2.15 -9.25 -1.70
N VAL A 138 1.51 -8.13 -2.05
CA VAL A 138 1.63 -7.50 -3.38
C VAL A 138 3.07 -7.10 -3.67
N SER A 139 3.80 -6.60 -2.67
CA SER A 139 5.23 -6.25 -2.81
C SER A 139 6.11 -7.43 -3.21
N ALA A 140 5.78 -8.65 -2.76
CA ALA A 140 6.49 -9.86 -3.22
C ALA A 140 6.24 -10.13 -4.72
N TYR A 141 5.01 -10.00 -5.19
CA TYR A 141 4.68 -10.14 -6.61
C TYR A 141 5.33 -9.05 -7.47
N ARG A 142 5.32 -7.80 -6.99
CA ARG A 142 6.01 -6.68 -7.67
C ARG A 142 7.51 -6.97 -7.82
N GLY A 143 8.17 -7.42 -6.74
CA GLY A 143 9.58 -7.82 -6.77
C GLY A 143 9.87 -8.95 -7.75
N TYR A 144 8.98 -9.94 -7.84
CA TYR A 144 9.07 -11.03 -8.79
C TYR A 144 8.94 -10.55 -10.25
N CYS A 145 7.91 -9.75 -10.56
CA CYS A 145 7.72 -9.21 -11.91
C CYS A 145 8.89 -8.33 -12.35
N GLN A 146 9.39 -7.48 -11.46
CA GLN A 146 10.54 -6.61 -11.72
C GLN A 146 11.82 -7.44 -11.95
N GLY A 147 12.03 -8.52 -11.19
CA GLY A 147 13.15 -9.44 -11.37
C GLY A 147 13.15 -10.12 -12.73
N ASN A 148 11.99 -10.45 -13.26
CA ASN A 148 11.81 -11.00 -14.62
C ASN A 148 11.89 -9.93 -15.73
N GLY A 149 12.22 -8.68 -15.39
CA GLY A 149 12.36 -7.57 -16.35
C GLY A 149 11.03 -7.10 -16.94
N ASN A 150 9.90 -7.37 -16.29
CA ASN A 150 8.58 -6.90 -16.71
C ASN A 150 8.05 -5.87 -15.71
N MET A 151 8.13 -4.58 -16.06
CA MET A 151 7.70 -3.47 -15.21
C MET A 151 6.22 -3.09 -15.40
N ILE A 152 5.58 -3.54 -16.47
CA ILE A 152 4.19 -3.18 -16.79
C ILE A 152 3.22 -3.64 -15.71
N PRO A 153 3.22 -4.91 -15.24
CA PRO A 153 2.29 -5.34 -14.22
C PRO A 153 2.41 -4.52 -12.94
N THR A 154 3.64 -4.23 -12.50
CA THR A 154 3.89 -3.40 -11.31
C THR A 154 3.31 -2.01 -11.46
N THR A 155 3.55 -1.34 -12.58
CA THR A 155 3.06 0.03 -12.81
C THR A 155 1.54 0.09 -12.93
N VAL A 156 0.94 -0.87 -13.64
CA VAL A 156 -0.51 -0.94 -13.79
C VAL A 156 -1.19 -1.20 -12.43
N ASP A 157 -0.66 -2.14 -11.66
CA ASP A 157 -1.13 -2.46 -10.32
C ASP A 157 -1.07 -1.23 -9.39
N GLU A 158 0.06 -0.52 -9.34
CA GLU A 158 0.22 0.68 -8.52
C GLU A 158 -0.75 1.81 -8.91
N VAL A 159 -0.97 2.04 -10.20
CA VAL A 159 -1.91 3.05 -10.68
C VAL A 159 -3.35 2.66 -10.35
N LEU A 160 -3.72 1.40 -10.55
CA LEU A 160 -5.06 0.88 -10.21
C LEU A 160 -5.29 0.95 -8.69
N GLU A 161 -4.32 0.52 -7.88
CA GLU A 161 -4.38 0.63 -6.42
C GLU A 161 -4.74 2.06 -6.00
N VAL A 162 -4.02 3.07 -6.51
CA VAL A 162 -4.27 4.47 -6.17
C VAL A 162 -5.64 4.94 -6.68
N LEU A 163 -6.05 4.54 -7.87
CA LEU A 163 -7.33 4.91 -8.44
C LEU A 163 -8.50 4.36 -7.60
N PHE A 164 -8.46 3.07 -7.27
CA PHE A 164 -9.49 2.44 -6.45
C PHE A 164 -9.51 2.98 -5.01
N LYS A 165 -8.35 3.25 -4.42
CA LYS A 165 -8.21 3.94 -3.14
C LYS A 165 -8.90 5.31 -3.15
N VAL A 166 -8.68 6.11 -4.18
CA VAL A 166 -9.31 7.43 -4.33
C VAL A 166 -10.82 7.30 -4.39
N ILE A 167 -11.33 6.43 -5.27
CA ILE A 167 -12.76 6.25 -5.49
C ILE A 167 -13.44 5.69 -4.24
N SER A 168 -12.94 4.55 -3.72
CA SER A 168 -13.54 3.88 -2.57
C SER A 168 -13.41 4.70 -1.28
N GLY A 169 -12.28 5.37 -1.08
CA GLY A 169 -12.07 6.22 0.08
C GLY A 169 -13.03 7.41 0.13
N LEU A 170 -13.26 8.10 -0.99
CA LEU A 170 -14.21 9.20 -1.06
C LEU A 170 -15.66 8.72 -0.88
N ILE A 171 -16.03 7.59 -1.50
CA ILE A 171 -17.38 7.03 -1.37
C ILE A 171 -17.64 6.63 0.08
N LEU A 172 -16.75 5.85 0.71
CA LEU A 172 -16.92 5.37 2.08
C LEU A 172 -16.97 6.53 3.08
N ALA A 173 -16.05 7.50 2.97
CA ALA A 173 -16.05 8.67 3.83
C ALA A 173 -17.37 9.45 3.70
N SER A 174 -17.82 9.70 2.47
CA SER A 174 -19.07 10.43 2.20
C SER A 174 -20.31 9.68 2.71
N CYS A 175 -20.37 8.37 2.47
CA CYS A 175 -21.52 7.55 2.90
C CYS A 175 -21.61 7.46 4.42
N LEU A 176 -20.49 7.24 5.12
CA LEU A 176 -20.48 7.12 6.58
C LEU A 176 -20.85 8.43 7.26
N LEU A 177 -20.34 9.57 6.77
CA LEU A 177 -20.70 10.87 7.32
C LEU A 177 -22.18 11.24 7.06
N LYS A 178 -22.71 10.93 5.86
CA LYS A 178 -24.13 11.14 5.55
C LYS A 178 -25.06 10.22 6.35
N ALA A 179 -24.60 9.05 6.72
CA ALA A 179 -25.31 8.13 7.60
C ALA A 179 -25.34 8.58 9.10
N GLY A 180 -24.74 9.73 9.42
CA GLY A 180 -24.75 10.31 10.76
C GLY A 180 -23.65 9.75 11.68
N PHE A 181 -22.70 8.96 11.17
CA PHE A 181 -21.55 8.54 11.94
C PHE A 181 -20.57 9.71 12.16
N GLY A 182 -19.93 9.73 13.31
CA GLY A 182 -18.98 10.80 13.67
C GLY A 182 -17.73 10.83 12.76
N LYS A 183 -16.96 11.92 12.85
CA LYS A 183 -15.72 12.14 12.09
C LYS A 183 -14.68 11.02 12.20
N PRO A 184 -14.49 10.37 13.39
CA PRO A 184 -13.56 9.23 13.51
C PRO A 184 -13.94 8.05 12.61
N VAL A 185 -15.26 7.76 12.48
CA VAL A 185 -15.74 6.69 11.61
C VAL A 185 -15.63 7.08 10.14
N GLY A 186 -15.88 8.34 9.80
CA GLY A 186 -15.68 8.87 8.45
C GLY A 186 -14.22 8.77 8.00
N SER A 187 -13.27 9.12 8.87
CA SER A 187 -11.83 9.01 8.59
C SER A 187 -11.40 7.53 8.45
N ALA A 188 -11.89 6.64 9.32
CA ALA A 188 -11.66 5.20 9.19
C ALA A 188 -12.22 4.64 7.87
N GLY A 189 -13.38 5.13 7.41
CA GLY A 189 -13.96 4.79 6.11
C GLY A 189 -13.07 5.20 4.94
N ALA A 190 -12.50 6.42 4.97
CA ALA A 190 -11.52 6.86 3.97
C ALA A 190 -10.31 5.93 3.92
N ILE A 191 -9.87 5.43 5.07
CA ILE A 191 -8.74 4.51 5.21
C ILE A 191 -9.09 3.09 4.74
N LEU A 192 -10.30 2.60 4.98
CA LEU A 192 -10.74 1.33 4.41
C LEU A 192 -10.70 1.35 2.88
N GLY A 193 -10.86 2.51 2.26
CA GLY A 193 -10.59 2.69 0.83
C GLY A 193 -9.16 2.35 0.42
N VAL A 194 -8.19 2.57 1.30
CA VAL A 194 -6.77 2.15 1.06
C VAL A 194 -6.69 0.63 1.04
N SER A 195 -7.38 -0.05 1.96
CA SER A 195 -7.43 -1.52 2.00
C SER A 195 -8.07 -2.11 0.75
N ILE A 196 -9.14 -1.51 0.27
CA ILE A 196 -9.83 -1.94 -0.96
C ILE A 196 -8.91 -1.76 -2.18
N GLY A 197 -8.21 -0.62 -2.27
CA GLY A 197 -7.24 -0.40 -3.34
C GLY A 197 -6.12 -1.44 -3.38
N SER A 198 -5.69 -1.94 -2.23
CA SER A 198 -4.60 -2.93 -2.13
C SER A 198 -5.04 -4.38 -2.44
N VAL A 199 -6.35 -4.65 -2.65
CA VAL A 199 -6.87 -6.00 -3.00
C VAL A 199 -6.88 -6.24 -4.51
N ILE A 200 -6.83 -5.18 -5.30
CA ILE A 200 -6.97 -5.20 -6.76
C ILE A 200 -5.61 -5.29 -7.43
#